data_a7e2791c8ffb0a6dd76d683841d3cd23
#
_entry.id   a7e2791c8ffb0a6dd76d683841d3cd23
#
_cell.length_a   1.000
_cell.length_b   1.000
_cell.length_c   1.000
_cell.angle_alpha   90.00
_cell.angle_beta   90.00
_cell.angle_gamma   90.00
#
_symmetry.space_group_name_H-M   'P 1'
#
loop_
_entity.id
_entity.type
_entity.pdbx_description
1 polymer ?
#
loop_
_entity_poly.entity_id
_entity_poly.type
_entity_poly.pdbx_seq_one_letter_code
_entity_poly.pdbx_strand_id
1 'polypeptide(L)'
;VYIDLLFCLVIMPPIIMLVPVDKWIVHHTVFMLTLIVYLYGLYFIYRKVKLPMLFMQRKFGHILLLMLSLIFITWLLTHFPYPPEPNHIDPMMHKARQHMRAQTVWFFFLVVTGFSLSIELIFELFRQILSKQEIEAEKNKAELALYKAQINPHFLFNTLNALYGLVLTKSDKTESAFIKFSNILKYMYAQTTSDLISISNEVEYIRQYVDLQSLRLNKHTKVVFETEMDDEQIQIPPMILITFVENSFKYGVSSDTDCTIFIRIIVKEGQLIFETENMIMKENHQNPHAIGIDNCRKRLELLYPNRFVLLTKEENGYFKTYLNIQLR
;
A
#
# COMPACT_ATOMS: atom_id res chain seq x y z
N VAL A 1 12.52 -26.80 9.46
CA VAL A 1 12.69 -28.24 9.65
C VAL A 1 13.56 -28.84 8.55
N TYR A 2 13.23 -28.78 7.25
CA TYR A 2 14.02 -29.41 6.16
C TYR A 2 15.44 -28.87 6.08
N ILE A 3 15.64 -27.58 6.25
CA ILE A 3 16.96 -26.92 6.22
C ILE A 3 17.79 -27.28 7.44
N ASP A 4 17.16 -27.37 8.60
CA ASP A 4 17.83 -27.79 9.82
C ASP A 4 18.30 -29.24 9.71
N LEU A 5 17.48 -30.12 9.10
CA LEU A 5 17.84 -31.51 8.78
C LEU A 5 19.00 -31.56 7.77
N LEU A 6 18.93 -30.78 6.69
CA LEU A 6 20.01 -30.71 5.69
C LEU A 6 21.32 -30.27 6.33
N PHE A 7 21.29 -29.22 7.15
CA PHE A 7 22.47 -28.74 7.84
C PHE A 7 23.05 -29.78 8.79
N CYS A 8 22.21 -30.35 9.65
CA CYS A 8 22.64 -31.29 10.68
C CYS A 8 23.14 -32.63 10.11
N LEU A 9 22.52 -33.15 9.05
CA LEU A 9 22.81 -34.49 8.53
C LEU A 9 23.73 -34.49 7.31
N VAL A 10 23.72 -33.44 6.50
CA VAL A 10 24.44 -33.40 5.22
C VAL A 10 25.64 -32.45 5.26
N ILE A 11 25.50 -31.28 5.90
CA ILE A 11 26.53 -30.24 5.85
C ILE A 11 27.52 -30.36 7.02
N MET A 12 27.05 -30.54 8.24
CA MET A 12 27.90 -30.62 9.44
C MET A 12 28.83 -31.82 9.46
N PRO A 13 28.41 -33.07 9.15
CA PRO A 13 29.34 -34.20 9.21
C PRO A 13 30.54 -34.08 8.28
N PRO A 14 30.43 -33.70 6.99
CA PRO A 14 31.59 -33.45 6.14
C PRO A 14 32.51 -32.33 6.64
N ILE A 15 31.95 -31.24 7.19
CA ILE A 15 32.74 -30.13 7.75
C ILE A 15 33.60 -30.64 8.91
N ILE A 16 33.04 -31.49 9.77
CA ILE A 16 33.79 -32.08 10.90
C ILE A 16 34.88 -33.05 10.38
N MET A 17 34.60 -33.78 9.28
CA MET A 17 35.55 -34.74 8.70
C MET A 17 36.65 -34.12 7.84
N LEU A 18 36.38 -32.96 7.19
CA LEU A 18 37.34 -32.30 6.27
C LEU A 18 38.43 -31.54 6.98
N VAL A 19 38.25 -31.18 8.25
CA VAL A 19 39.36 -30.56 9.00
C VAL A 19 40.38 -31.63 9.37
N PRO A 20 41.67 -31.43 9.06
CA PRO A 20 42.74 -32.33 9.55
C PRO A 20 42.79 -32.25 11.07
N VAL A 21 41.91 -33.02 11.68
CA VAL A 21 41.88 -33.19 13.12
C VAL A 21 43.12 -33.94 13.47
N ASP A 22 44.02 -33.32 14.23
CA ASP A 22 45.20 -33.98 14.71
C ASP A 22 44.80 -35.36 15.29
N LYS A 23 45.54 -36.41 14.94
CA LYS A 23 45.29 -37.76 15.43
C LYS A 23 45.04 -37.83 16.92
N TRP A 24 45.60 -36.87 17.66
CA TRP A 24 45.42 -36.71 19.10
C TRP A 24 43.97 -36.35 19.45
N ILE A 25 43.30 -35.44 18.72
CA ILE A 25 41.90 -35.03 18.98
C ILE A 25 40.95 -36.22 18.76
N VAL A 26 41.19 -37.03 17.74
CA VAL A 26 40.37 -38.22 17.44
C VAL A 26 40.44 -39.25 18.59
N HIS A 27 41.60 -39.35 19.31
CA HIS A 27 41.70 -40.27 20.44
C HIS A 27 41.06 -39.74 21.75
N HIS A 28 40.62 -38.46 21.76
CA HIS A 28 39.98 -37.85 22.92
C HIS A 28 38.45 -37.76 22.72
N THR A 29 37.78 -38.91 22.81
CA THR A 29 36.34 -39.06 22.56
C THR A 29 35.47 -38.07 23.32
N VAL A 30 35.79 -37.76 24.58
CA VAL A 30 35.03 -36.80 25.40
C VAL A 30 35.11 -35.40 24.83
N PHE A 31 36.28 -34.96 24.40
CA PHE A 31 36.43 -33.64 23.74
C PHE A 31 35.68 -33.58 22.41
N MET A 32 35.77 -34.62 21.59
CA MET A 32 35.07 -34.70 20.32
C MET A 32 33.55 -34.61 20.51
N LEU A 33 33.00 -35.34 21.46
CA LEU A 33 31.57 -35.28 21.79
C LEU A 33 31.15 -33.89 22.27
N THR A 34 31.99 -33.27 23.15
CA THR A 34 31.71 -31.91 23.64
C THR A 34 31.76 -30.88 22.51
N LEU A 35 32.72 -31.00 21.58
CA LEU A 35 32.83 -30.12 20.42
C LEU A 35 31.60 -30.28 19.50
N ILE A 36 31.19 -31.51 19.24
CA ILE A 36 30.00 -31.77 18.39
C ILE A 36 28.76 -31.15 19.05
N VAL A 37 28.51 -31.40 20.32
CA VAL A 37 27.34 -30.83 21.05
C VAL A 37 27.40 -29.30 21.04
N TYR A 38 28.57 -28.73 21.20
CA TYR A 38 28.79 -27.28 21.14
C TYR A 38 28.45 -26.71 19.75
N LEU A 39 28.89 -27.31 18.65
CA LEU A 39 28.64 -26.85 17.29
C LEU A 39 27.13 -26.92 16.91
N TYR A 40 26.46 -28.00 17.27
CA TYR A 40 24.99 -28.10 17.09
C TYR A 40 24.26 -27.08 17.99
N GLY A 41 24.68 -26.92 19.25
CA GLY A 41 24.13 -25.94 20.15
C GLY A 41 24.27 -24.52 19.60
N LEU A 42 25.45 -24.18 19.07
CA LEU A 42 25.74 -22.89 18.42
C LEU A 42 24.78 -22.62 17.24
N TYR A 43 24.63 -23.61 16.36
CA TYR A 43 23.69 -23.52 15.23
C TYR A 43 22.25 -23.24 15.71
N PHE A 44 21.73 -24.02 16.66
CA PHE A 44 20.36 -23.86 17.17
C PHE A 44 20.17 -22.56 17.93
N ILE A 45 21.18 -22.04 18.62
CA ILE A 45 21.12 -20.72 19.27
C ILE A 45 20.91 -19.63 18.20
N TYR A 46 21.71 -19.60 17.13
CA TYR A 46 21.53 -18.64 16.05
C TYR A 46 20.17 -18.77 15.40
N ARG A 47 19.71 -20.00 15.17
CA ARG A 47 18.39 -20.29 14.58
C ARG A 47 17.23 -19.78 15.42
N LYS A 48 17.32 -19.90 16.76
CA LYS A 48 16.28 -19.44 17.69
C LYS A 48 16.30 -17.94 17.91
N VAL A 49 17.47 -17.36 18.00
CA VAL A 49 17.65 -15.92 18.35
C VAL A 49 17.36 -15.00 17.18
N LYS A 50 17.51 -15.47 15.92
CA LYS A 50 17.26 -14.68 14.71
C LYS A 50 17.98 -13.32 14.73
N LEU A 51 19.30 -13.34 14.77
CA LEU A 51 20.15 -12.14 14.87
C LEU A 51 19.79 -11.01 13.89
N PRO A 52 19.49 -11.26 12.59
CA PRO A 52 19.09 -10.20 11.66
C PRO A 52 17.86 -9.45 12.14
N MET A 53 16.87 -10.13 12.73
CA MET A 53 15.67 -9.51 13.28
C MET A 53 15.99 -8.61 14.50
N LEU A 54 16.88 -9.05 15.41
CA LEU A 54 17.32 -8.22 16.54
C LEU A 54 18.06 -6.97 16.08
N PHE A 55 18.86 -7.09 15.02
CA PHE A 55 19.55 -5.95 14.39
C PHE A 55 18.56 -4.93 13.84
N MET A 56 17.54 -5.37 13.11
CA MET A 56 16.48 -4.50 12.59
C MET A 56 15.68 -3.81 13.72
N GLN A 57 15.44 -4.52 14.83
CA GLN A 57 14.78 -3.96 16.03
C GLN A 57 15.71 -3.02 16.84
N ARG A 58 16.94 -2.77 16.39
CA ARG A 58 17.96 -1.95 17.07
C ARG A 58 18.30 -2.43 18.50
N LYS A 59 18.13 -3.72 18.77
CA LYS A 59 18.45 -4.33 20.09
C LYS A 59 19.93 -4.70 20.19
N PHE A 60 20.82 -3.74 19.96
CA PHE A 60 22.26 -3.95 19.89
C PHE A 60 22.83 -4.51 21.19
N GLY A 61 22.29 -4.14 22.37
CA GLY A 61 22.73 -4.66 23.67
C GLY A 61 22.55 -6.18 23.80
N HIS A 62 21.43 -6.74 23.29
CA HIS A 62 21.20 -8.19 23.31
C HIS A 62 22.13 -8.92 22.34
N ILE A 63 22.41 -8.32 21.17
CA ILE A 63 23.37 -8.88 20.21
C ILE A 63 24.78 -8.92 20.82
N LEU A 64 25.20 -7.81 21.44
CA LEU A 64 26.51 -7.73 22.08
C LEU A 64 26.66 -8.76 23.22
N LEU A 65 25.66 -8.86 24.09
CA LEU A 65 25.66 -9.82 25.19
C LEU A 65 25.71 -11.26 24.65
N LEU A 66 24.95 -11.60 23.63
CA LEU A 66 24.98 -12.92 23.01
C LEU A 66 26.37 -13.22 22.41
N MET A 67 26.95 -12.28 21.65
CA MET A 67 28.26 -12.46 21.03
C MET A 67 29.35 -12.64 22.09
N LEU A 68 29.35 -11.83 23.15
CA LEU A 68 30.31 -11.97 24.25
C LEU A 68 30.14 -13.32 24.96
N SER A 69 28.92 -13.79 25.19
CA SER A 69 28.68 -15.09 25.82
C SER A 69 29.17 -16.26 24.95
N LEU A 70 28.93 -16.21 23.63
CA LEU A 70 29.39 -17.23 22.69
C LEU A 70 30.94 -17.24 22.58
N ILE A 71 31.57 -16.07 22.51
CA ILE A 71 33.01 -15.94 22.52
C ILE A 71 33.61 -16.49 23.82
N PHE A 72 33.00 -16.20 24.97
CA PHE A 72 33.45 -16.73 26.27
C PHE A 72 33.33 -18.26 26.34
N ILE A 73 32.22 -18.84 25.88
CA ILE A 73 32.06 -20.30 25.84
C ILE A 73 33.08 -20.94 24.90
N THR A 74 33.36 -20.33 23.74
CA THR A 74 34.36 -20.79 22.78
C THR A 74 35.74 -20.76 23.42
N TRP A 75 36.08 -19.67 24.12
CA TRP A 75 37.37 -19.54 24.85
C TRP A 75 37.49 -20.60 25.95
N LEU A 76 36.42 -20.87 26.69
CA LEU A 76 36.40 -21.91 27.72
C LEU A 76 36.67 -23.29 27.09
N LEU A 77 36.11 -23.59 25.93
CA LEU A 77 36.33 -24.86 25.23
C LEU A 77 37.76 -25.03 24.73
N THR A 78 38.52 -23.93 24.43
CA THR A 78 39.94 -24.01 24.09
C THR A 78 40.79 -24.42 25.28
N HIS A 79 40.30 -24.23 26.51
CA HIS A 79 40.96 -24.60 27.79
C HIS A 79 40.38 -25.86 28.40
N PHE A 80 39.79 -26.72 27.59
CA PHE A 80 39.19 -27.98 28.02
C PHE A 80 40.23 -28.82 28.80
N PRO A 81 39.89 -29.41 29.95
CA PRO A 81 40.82 -30.21 30.75
C PRO A 81 41.10 -31.55 30.05
N TYR A 82 42.29 -31.69 29.56
CA TYR A 82 42.77 -32.94 28.95
C TYR A 82 43.53 -33.78 29.96
N PRO A 83 43.50 -35.11 29.83
CA PRO A 83 44.35 -35.96 30.66
C PRO A 83 45.82 -35.62 30.41
N PRO A 84 46.68 -35.74 31.44
CA PRO A 84 48.12 -35.45 31.32
C PRO A 84 48.76 -36.30 30.23
N GLU A 85 49.50 -35.65 29.33
CA GLU A 85 50.27 -36.35 28.31
C GLU A 85 51.47 -37.07 28.92
N PRO A 86 51.98 -38.20 28.33
CA PRO A 86 53.16 -38.90 28.81
C PRO A 86 54.36 -37.98 28.90
N ASN A 87 55.19 -38.10 29.95
CA ASN A 87 56.35 -37.25 30.29
C ASN A 87 57.45 -37.18 29.26
N HIS A 88 57.31 -37.84 28.08
CA HIS A 88 58.35 -37.91 27.05
C HIS A 88 58.09 -36.98 25.84
N ILE A 89 57.16 -36.06 25.94
CA ILE A 89 56.87 -35.16 24.82
C ILE A 89 57.64 -33.84 24.98
N ASP A 90 58.36 -33.44 23.91
CA ASP A 90 59.09 -32.18 23.85
C ASP A 90 58.17 -31.00 24.24
N PRO A 91 58.51 -30.08 25.12
CA PRO A 91 57.79 -28.90 25.52
C PRO A 91 57.34 -28.03 24.30
N MET A 92 58.17 -28.00 23.27
CA MET A 92 57.80 -27.29 22.01
C MET A 92 56.66 -27.94 21.27
N MET A 93 56.62 -29.28 21.24
CA MET A 93 55.55 -30.06 20.63
C MET A 93 54.25 -29.93 21.42
N HIS A 94 54.32 -29.84 22.74
CA HIS A 94 53.13 -29.61 23.58
C HIS A 94 52.48 -28.23 23.33
N LYS A 95 53.26 -27.15 23.23
CA LYS A 95 52.77 -25.83 22.85
C LYS A 95 52.15 -25.82 21.44
N ALA A 96 52.81 -26.45 20.47
CA ALA A 96 52.28 -26.54 19.11
C ALA A 96 50.89 -27.22 19.07
N ARG A 97 50.71 -28.33 19.81
CA ARG A 97 49.40 -29.01 19.94
C ARG A 97 48.31 -28.16 20.60
N GLN A 98 48.66 -27.39 21.63
CA GLN A 98 47.75 -26.45 22.25
C GLN A 98 47.27 -25.37 21.26
N HIS A 99 48.19 -24.79 20.49
CA HIS A 99 47.83 -23.81 19.45
C HIS A 99 46.92 -24.42 18.36
N MET A 100 47.23 -25.61 17.88
CA MET A 100 46.41 -26.28 16.87
C MET A 100 45.00 -26.57 17.38
N ARG A 101 44.82 -26.98 18.64
CA ARG A 101 43.52 -27.18 19.27
C ARG A 101 42.71 -25.90 19.33
N ALA A 102 43.32 -24.84 19.83
CA ALA A 102 42.65 -23.52 19.89
C ALA A 102 42.24 -23.05 18.50
N GLN A 103 43.12 -23.14 17.51
CA GLN A 103 42.81 -22.81 16.11
C GLN A 103 41.65 -23.62 15.55
N THR A 104 41.60 -24.92 15.84
CA THR A 104 40.50 -25.80 15.37
C THR A 104 39.16 -25.38 15.96
N VAL A 105 39.06 -25.10 17.26
CA VAL A 105 37.83 -24.65 17.91
C VAL A 105 37.35 -23.31 17.35
N TRP A 106 38.27 -22.33 17.19
CA TRP A 106 37.93 -21.03 16.62
C TRP A 106 37.55 -21.13 15.14
N PHE A 107 38.18 -21.99 14.37
CA PHE A 107 37.84 -22.25 12.97
C PHE A 107 36.39 -22.73 12.88
N PHE A 108 36.02 -23.77 13.63
CA PHE A 108 34.66 -24.29 13.64
C PHE A 108 33.66 -23.26 14.12
N PHE A 109 33.98 -22.47 15.14
CA PHE A 109 33.15 -21.37 15.61
C PHE A 109 32.84 -20.39 14.46
N LEU A 110 33.85 -19.95 13.72
CA LEU A 110 33.70 -19.02 12.61
C LEU A 110 32.89 -19.61 11.45
N VAL A 111 33.17 -20.88 11.09
CA VAL A 111 32.47 -21.55 10.00
C VAL A 111 30.97 -21.72 10.32
N VAL A 112 30.65 -22.25 11.51
CA VAL A 112 29.25 -22.47 11.91
C VAL A 112 28.52 -21.15 12.10
N THR A 113 29.16 -20.15 12.69
CA THR A 113 28.61 -18.80 12.85
C THR A 113 28.33 -18.16 11.50
N GLY A 114 29.31 -18.14 10.59
CA GLY A 114 29.15 -17.54 9.26
C GLY A 114 28.06 -18.23 8.46
N PHE A 115 28.00 -19.55 8.47
CA PHE A 115 26.97 -20.32 7.78
C PHE A 115 25.58 -20.07 8.37
N SER A 116 25.44 -20.12 9.71
CA SER A 116 24.17 -19.89 10.38
C SER A 116 23.63 -18.47 10.13
N LEU A 117 24.49 -17.45 10.19
CA LEU A 117 24.12 -16.07 9.89
C LEU A 117 23.72 -15.89 8.42
N SER A 118 24.42 -16.54 7.49
CA SER A 118 24.10 -16.49 6.06
C SER A 118 22.71 -17.07 5.80
N ILE A 119 22.39 -18.22 6.38
CA ILE A 119 21.07 -18.83 6.27
C ILE A 119 19.99 -17.90 6.82
N GLU A 120 20.16 -17.38 8.03
CA GLU A 120 19.15 -16.49 8.64
C GLU A 120 18.98 -15.19 7.84
N LEU A 121 20.06 -14.63 7.28
CA LEU A 121 19.99 -13.44 6.42
C LEU A 121 19.21 -13.73 5.15
N ILE A 122 19.47 -14.85 4.48
CA ILE A 122 18.76 -15.26 3.28
C ILE A 122 17.24 -15.41 3.58
N PHE A 123 16.87 -16.07 4.68
CA PHE A 123 15.46 -16.21 5.07
C PHE A 123 14.79 -14.88 5.35
N GLU A 124 15.49 -13.97 6.03
CA GLU A 124 14.94 -12.65 6.32
C GLU A 124 14.74 -11.82 5.05
N LEU A 125 15.69 -11.87 4.12
CA LEU A 125 15.56 -11.25 2.80
C LEU A 125 14.36 -11.80 2.02
N PHE A 126 14.18 -13.13 1.99
CA PHE A 126 13.03 -13.75 1.35
C PHE A 126 11.70 -13.31 1.97
N ARG A 127 11.63 -13.24 3.30
CA ARG A 127 10.42 -12.75 3.98
C ARG A 127 10.11 -11.30 3.61
N GLN A 128 11.12 -10.43 3.57
CA GLN A 128 10.93 -9.03 3.19
C GLN A 128 10.46 -8.89 1.74
N ILE A 129 11.02 -9.69 0.82
CA ILE A 129 10.59 -9.69 -0.57
C ILE A 129 9.13 -10.12 -0.69
N LEU A 130 8.73 -11.22 -0.03
CA LEU A 130 7.35 -11.71 -0.05
C LEU A 130 6.37 -10.69 0.57
N SER A 131 6.71 -10.13 1.72
CA SER A 131 5.88 -9.11 2.38
C SER A 131 5.72 -7.86 1.51
N LYS A 132 6.80 -7.43 0.83
CA LYS A 132 6.73 -6.29 -0.10
C LYS A 132 5.82 -6.60 -1.29
N GLN A 133 5.88 -7.80 -1.86
CA GLN A 133 5.00 -8.23 -2.95
C GLN A 133 3.52 -8.28 -2.52
N GLU A 134 3.22 -8.74 -1.30
CA GLU A 134 1.86 -8.72 -0.75
C GLU A 134 1.32 -7.31 -0.62
N ILE A 135 2.09 -6.39 -0.04
CA ILE A 135 1.71 -4.98 0.11
C ILE A 135 1.47 -4.33 -1.26
N GLU A 136 2.33 -4.60 -2.24
CA GLU A 136 2.18 -4.08 -3.60
C GLU A 136 0.93 -4.65 -4.30
N ALA A 137 0.65 -5.94 -4.11
CA ALA A 137 -0.57 -6.57 -4.64
C ALA A 137 -1.85 -5.99 -3.99
N GLU A 138 -1.84 -5.74 -2.68
CA GLU A 138 -2.97 -5.09 -1.98
C GLU A 138 -3.15 -3.64 -2.45
N LYS A 139 -2.05 -2.88 -2.60
CA LYS A 139 -2.08 -1.53 -3.15
C LYS A 139 -2.71 -1.52 -4.54
N ASN A 140 -2.25 -2.40 -5.45
CA ASN A 140 -2.79 -2.49 -6.81
C ASN A 140 -4.28 -2.87 -6.83
N LYS A 141 -4.73 -3.76 -5.93
CA LYS A 141 -6.15 -4.09 -5.76
C LYS A 141 -6.96 -2.89 -5.28
N ALA A 142 -6.44 -2.13 -4.31
CA ALA A 142 -7.10 -0.93 -3.81
C ALA A 142 -7.19 0.16 -4.88
N GLU A 143 -6.12 0.38 -5.65
CA GLU A 143 -6.11 1.31 -6.79
C GLU A 143 -7.12 0.89 -7.85
N LEU A 144 -7.16 -0.39 -8.23
CA LEU A 144 -8.14 -0.91 -9.18
C LEU A 144 -9.58 -0.76 -8.68
N ALA A 145 -9.82 -0.95 -7.38
CA ALA A 145 -11.14 -0.73 -6.77
C ALA A 145 -11.54 0.75 -6.80
N LEU A 146 -10.59 1.66 -6.55
CA LEU A 146 -10.79 3.11 -6.68
C LEU A 146 -11.14 3.48 -8.14
N TYR A 147 -10.40 2.98 -9.12
CA TYR A 147 -10.70 3.22 -10.55
C TYR A 147 -12.10 2.72 -10.95
N LYS A 148 -12.47 1.51 -10.49
CA LYS A 148 -13.82 0.96 -10.74
C LYS A 148 -14.92 1.78 -10.06
N ALA A 149 -14.67 2.33 -8.88
CA ALA A 149 -15.64 3.15 -8.15
C ALA A 149 -15.85 4.55 -8.78
N GLN A 150 -14.86 5.09 -9.51
CA GLN A 150 -14.98 6.35 -10.24
C GLN A 150 -15.91 6.26 -11.47
N ILE A 151 -16.07 5.06 -12.02
CA ILE A 151 -17.04 4.82 -13.10
C ILE A 151 -18.39 4.53 -12.44
N ASN A 152 -19.35 5.45 -12.53
CA ASN A 152 -20.71 5.22 -12.04
C ASN A 152 -21.46 4.26 -13.00
N PRO A 153 -21.55 2.94 -12.69
CA PRO A 153 -22.16 1.98 -13.63
C PRO A 153 -23.63 2.29 -13.90
N HIS A 154 -24.33 2.78 -12.90
CA HIS A 154 -25.73 3.15 -13.01
C HIS A 154 -25.95 4.33 -13.99
N PHE A 155 -25.05 5.32 -13.97
CA PHE A 155 -25.07 6.40 -14.97
C PHE A 155 -24.88 5.84 -16.38
N LEU A 156 -23.88 4.96 -16.58
CA LEU A 156 -23.60 4.38 -17.89
C LEU A 156 -24.79 3.60 -18.44
N PHE A 157 -25.35 2.67 -17.66
CA PHE A 157 -26.49 1.88 -18.07
C PHE A 157 -27.72 2.75 -18.38
N ASN A 158 -27.98 3.73 -17.54
CA ASN A 158 -29.11 4.63 -17.73
C ASN A 158 -28.96 5.52 -18.98
N THR A 159 -27.74 6.01 -19.25
CA THR A 159 -27.47 6.81 -20.43
C THR A 159 -27.56 5.96 -21.70
N LEU A 160 -27.03 4.74 -21.70
CA LEU A 160 -27.18 3.79 -22.82
C LEU A 160 -28.67 3.49 -23.11
N ASN A 161 -29.47 3.27 -22.08
CA ASN A 161 -30.90 3.06 -22.25
C ASN A 161 -31.61 4.29 -22.84
N ALA A 162 -31.24 5.50 -22.43
CA ALA A 162 -31.75 6.73 -23.00
C ALA A 162 -31.34 6.90 -24.47
N LEU A 163 -30.08 6.64 -24.80
CA LEU A 163 -29.57 6.64 -26.18
C LEU A 163 -30.30 5.62 -27.06
N TYR A 164 -30.53 4.41 -26.54
CA TYR A 164 -31.29 3.38 -27.22
C TYR A 164 -32.74 3.85 -27.52
N GLY A 165 -33.39 4.52 -26.55
CA GLY A 165 -34.70 5.14 -26.76
C GLY A 165 -34.69 6.19 -27.87
N LEU A 166 -33.67 7.04 -27.95
CA LEU A 166 -33.50 8.02 -29.02
C LEU A 166 -33.31 7.36 -30.40
N VAL A 167 -32.56 6.25 -30.46
CA VAL A 167 -32.38 5.47 -31.70
C VAL A 167 -33.72 4.88 -32.16
N LEU A 168 -34.49 4.26 -31.28
CA LEU A 168 -35.80 3.64 -31.59
C LEU A 168 -36.79 4.67 -32.09
N THR A 169 -36.77 5.88 -31.52
CA THR A 169 -37.67 6.99 -31.93
C THR A 169 -37.14 7.78 -33.10
N LYS A 170 -35.95 7.42 -33.66
CA LYS A 170 -35.30 8.16 -34.75
C LYS A 170 -35.17 9.66 -34.46
N SER A 171 -34.85 10.00 -33.21
CA SER A 171 -34.73 11.39 -32.76
C SER A 171 -33.54 12.09 -33.39
N ASP A 172 -33.70 13.34 -33.84
CA ASP A 172 -32.60 14.18 -34.36
C ASP A 172 -31.54 14.47 -33.32
N LYS A 173 -31.84 14.21 -32.02
CA LYS A 173 -30.87 14.39 -30.91
C LYS A 173 -29.95 13.19 -30.72
N THR A 174 -30.13 12.09 -31.44
CA THR A 174 -29.42 10.82 -31.24
C THR A 174 -27.91 10.99 -31.43
N GLU A 175 -27.49 11.59 -32.55
CA GLU A 175 -26.05 11.78 -32.86
C GLU A 175 -25.39 12.68 -31.83
N SER A 176 -25.97 13.84 -31.53
CA SER A 176 -25.45 14.78 -30.54
C SER A 176 -25.31 14.14 -29.16
N ALA A 177 -26.32 13.37 -28.73
CA ALA A 177 -26.28 12.68 -27.44
C ALA A 177 -25.19 11.59 -27.39
N PHE A 178 -24.97 10.86 -28.51
CA PHE A 178 -23.92 9.86 -28.60
C PHE A 178 -22.52 10.47 -28.54
N ILE A 179 -22.31 11.61 -29.21
CA ILE A 179 -21.04 12.36 -29.15
C ILE A 179 -20.76 12.81 -27.72
N LYS A 180 -21.74 13.39 -27.01
CA LYS A 180 -21.60 13.82 -25.62
C LYS A 180 -21.26 12.64 -24.70
N PHE A 181 -21.92 11.50 -24.88
CA PHE A 181 -21.64 10.29 -24.11
C PHE A 181 -20.22 9.78 -24.36
N SER A 182 -19.76 9.76 -25.61
CA SER A 182 -18.41 9.38 -25.97
C SER A 182 -17.37 10.32 -25.33
N ASN A 183 -17.62 11.62 -25.34
CA ASN A 183 -16.73 12.62 -24.72
C ASN A 183 -16.65 12.44 -23.20
N ILE A 184 -17.78 12.15 -22.54
CA ILE A 184 -17.79 11.82 -21.09
C ILE A 184 -16.92 10.60 -20.80
N LEU A 185 -17.05 9.52 -21.57
CA LEU A 185 -16.23 8.32 -21.40
C LEU A 185 -14.74 8.61 -21.62
N LYS A 186 -14.44 9.39 -22.67
CA LYS A 186 -13.05 9.82 -22.96
C LYS A 186 -12.47 10.65 -21.81
N TYR A 187 -13.26 11.60 -21.29
CA TYR A 187 -12.85 12.40 -20.13
C TYR A 187 -12.59 11.52 -18.91
N MET A 188 -13.53 10.65 -18.52
CA MET A 188 -13.37 9.73 -17.38
C MET A 188 -12.13 8.86 -17.52
N TYR A 189 -11.83 8.37 -18.73
CA TYR A 189 -10.63 7.58 -18.98
C TYR A 189 -9.34 8.41 -18.88
N ALA A 190 -9.31 9.61 -19.51
CA ALA A 190 -8.13 10.47 -19.51
C ALA A 190 -7.77 10.99 -18.10
N GLN A 191 -8.77 11.22 -17.25
CA GLN A 191 -8.57 11.76 -15.90
C GLN A 191 -8.02 10.75 -14.87
N THR A 192 -8.00 9.46 -15.21
CA THR A 192 -7.36 8.44 -14.36
C THR A 192 -5.84 8.61 -14.26
N THR A 193 -5.24 9.42 -15.13
CA THR A 193 -3.78 9.60 -15.25
C THR A 193 -3.28 11.00 -14.95
N SER A 194 -4.18 11.99 -14.77
CA SER A 194 -3.80 13.40 -14.54
C SER A 194 -4.13 13.86 -13.14
N ASP A 195 -3.17 14.49 -12.46
CA ASP A 195 -3.37 15.05 -11.12
C ASP A 195 -4.18 16.36 -11.15
N LEU A 196 -4.02 17.15 -12.21
CA LEU A 196 -4.68 18.44 -12.40
C LEU A 196 -5.17 18.60 -13.85
N ILE A 197 -6.28 19.33 -14.01
CA ILE A 197 -6.88 19.68 -15.30
C ILE A 197 -7.29 21.15 -15.33
N SER A 198 -7.51 21.72 -16.53
CA SER A 198 -8.09 23.06 -16.61
C SER A 198 -9.54 23.07 -16.13
N ILE A 199 -9.95 24.13 -15.47
CA ILE A 199 -11.34 24.31 -15.01
C ILE A 199 -12.34 24.25 -16.18
N SER A 200 -11.96 24.73 -17.35
CA SER A 200 -12.79 24.63 -18.57
C SER A 200 -13.12 23.19 -18.93
N ASN A 201 -12.17 22.25 -18.77
CA ASN A 201 -12.42 20.83 -19.03
C ASN A 201 -13.42 20.21 -18.03
N GLU A 202 -13.30 20.56 -16.73
CA GLU A 202 -14.27 20.11 -15.70
C GLU A 202 -15.66 20.67 -15.96
N VAL A 203 -15.75 21.96 -16.31
CA VAL A 203 -17.03 22.63 -16.63
C VAL A 203 -17.68 22.01 -17.87
N GLU A 204 -16.91 21.74 -18.93
CA GLU A 204 -17.42 21.11 -20.14
C GLU A 204 -17.91 19.67 -19.87
N TYR A 205 -17.17 18.91 -19.05
CA TYR A 205 -17.60 17.60 -18.60
C TYR A 205 -18.95 17.67 -17.85
N ILE A 206 -19.10 18.61 -16.91
CA ILE A 206 -20.34 18.82 -16.16
C ILE A 206 -21.48 19.22 -17.11
N ARG A 207 -21.21 20.11 -18.07
CA ARG A 207 -22.20 20.53 -19.07
C ARG A 207 -22.73 19.34 -19.87
N GLN A 208 -21.83 18.52 -20.39
CA GLN A 208 -22.19 17.31 -21.13
C GLN A 208 -22.97 16.29 -20.28
N TYR A 209 -22.59 16.16 -19.01
CA TYR A 209 -23.30 15.33 -18.05
C TYR A 209 -24.73 15.84 -17.79
N VAL A 210 -24.89 17.14 -17.54
CA VAL A 210 -26.19 17.80 -17.34
C VAL A 210 -27.08 17.60 -18.59
N ASP A 211 -26.54 17.80 -19.78
CA ASP A 211 -27.26 17.62 -21.03
C ASP A 211 -27.76 16.18 -21.21
N LEU A 212 -26.93 15.19 -20.95
CA LEU A 212 -27.34 13.77 -21.05
C LEU A 212 -28.36 13.38 -19.98
N GLN A 213 -28.20 13.88 -18.75
CA GLN A 213 -29.22 13.65 -17.71
C GLN A 213 -30.52 14.30 -18.06
N SER A 214 -30.49 15.49 -18.68
CA SER A 214 -31.70 16.24 -19.11
C SER A 214 -32.52 15.49 -20.17
N LEU A 215 -31.92 14.62 -20.97
CA LEU A 215 -32.66 13.76 -21.92
C LEU A 215 -33.64 12.79 -21.24
N ARG A 216 -33.45 12.51 -19.97
CA ARG A 216 -34.22 11.56 -19.15
C ARG A 216 -35.23 12.25 -18.23
N LEU A 217 -35.16 13.57 -18.13
CA LEU A 217 -36.04 14.35 -17.28
C LEU A 217 -37.43 14.46 -17.93
N ASN A 218 -38.44 14.47 -17.09
CA ASN A 218 -39.80 14.77 -17.49
C ASN A 218 -40.07 16.30 -17.47
N LYS A 219 -41.29 16.70 -17.81
CA LYS A 219 -41.71 18.11 -17.84
C LYS A 219 -41.68 18.84 -16.48
N HIS A 220 -41.62 18.07 -15.37
CA HIS A 220 -41.67 18.61 -14.01
C HIS A 220 -40.30 18.98 -13.46
N THR A 221 -39.21 18.54 -14.09
CA THR A 221 -37.84 18.84 -13.62
C THR A 221 -37.15 19.81 -14.57
N LYS A 222 -36.81 20.98 -14.09
CA LYS A 222 -36.00 21.99 -14.81
C LYS A 222 -34.56 22.02 -14.28
N VAL A 223 -33.59 22.16 -15.17
CA VAL A 223 -32.20 22.34 -14.81
C VAL A 223 -31.74 23.74 -15.24
N VAL A 224 -31.11 24.47 -14.31
CA VAL A 224 -30.49 25.77 -14.55
C VAL A 224 -28.98 25.60 -14.33
N PHE A 225 -28.20 25.80 -15.37
CA PHE A 225 -26.75 25.67 -15.33
C PHE A 225 -26.10 26.97 -15.76
N GLU A 226 -25.44 27.64 -14.81
CA GLU A 226 -24.78 28.94 -14.99
C GLU A 226 -23.28 28.82 -14.80
N THR A 227 -22.52 29.46 -15.67
CA THR A 227 -21.04 29.48 -15.59
C THR A 227 -20.52 30.88 -15.91
N GLU A 228 -19.58 31.35 -15.08
CA GLU A 228 -18.83 32.59 -15.29
C GLU A 228 -17.35 32.33 -14.98
N MET A 229 -16.46 32.56 -15.94
CA MET A 229 -15.04 32.30 -15.78
C MET A 229 -14.20 33.43 -16.38
N ASP A 230 -13.31 34.03 -15.58
CA ASP A 230 -12.32 35.02 -16.01
C ASP A 230 -11.01 34.39 -16.49
N ASP A 231 -10.69 33.15 -16.02
CA ASP A 231 -9.52 32.37 -16.39
C ASP A 231 -9.88 30.90 -16.58
N GLU A 232 -10.01 30.44 -17.80
CA GLU A 232 -10.39 29.07 -18.16
C GLU A 232 -9.25 28.05 -17.97
N GLN A 233 -8.01 28.51 -17.81
CA GLN A 233 -6.81 27.65 -17.75
C GLN A 233 -6.38 27.34 -16.31
N ILE A 234 -7.06 27.88 -15.30
CA ILE A 234 -6.80 27.54 -13.92
C ILE A 234 -6.92 26.04 -13.71
N GLN A 235 -5.92 25.48 -13.03
CA GLN A 235 -5.82 24.03 -12.81
C GLN A 235 -6.55 23.63 -11.53
N ILE A 236 -7.39 22.60 -11.64
CA ILE A 236 -8.07 21.96 -10.51
C ILE A 236 -7.91 20.43 -10.58
N PRO A 237 -8.03 19.72 -9.47
CA PRO A 237 -8.11 18.26 -9.50
C PRO A 237 -9.40 17.81 -10.21
N PRO A 238 -9.33 16.78 -11.06
CA PRO A 238 -10.50 16.31 -11.81
C PRO A 238 -11.57 15.73 -10.90
N MET A 239 -12.82 15.76 -11.36
CA MET A 239 -13.98 15.08 -10.76
C MET A 239 -14.30 15.51 -9.29
N ILE A 240 -13.99 16.74 -8.91
CA ILE A 240 -14.39 17.28 -7.60
C ILE A 240 -15.82 17.78 -7.63
N LEU A 241 -16.18 18.57 -8.65
CA LEU A 241 -17.47 19.23 -8.74
C LEU A 241 -18.61 18.27 -9.13
N ILE A 242 -18.30 17.28 -9.95
CA ILE A 242 -19.30 16.32 -10.46
C ILE A 242 -20.02 15.54 -9.35
N THR A 243 -19.34 15.26 -8.23
CA THR A 243 -19.93 14.55 -7.09
C THR A 243 -21.20 15.24 -6.58
N PHE A 244 -21.18 16.57 -6.51
CA PHE A 244 -22.33 17.37 -6.03
C PHE A 244 -23.41 17.46 -7.10
N VAL A 245 -23.03 17.55 -8.37
CA VAL A 245 -23.98 17.54 -9.50
C VAL A 245 -24.72 16.20 -9.57
N GLU A 246 -23.99 15.07 -9.46
CA GLU A 246 -24.62 13.73 -9.41
C GLU A 246 -25.62 13.60 -8.26
N ASN A 247 -25.27 14.13 -7.09
CA ASN A 247 -26.18 14.15 -5.94
C ASN A 247 -27.47 14.96 -6.23
N SER A 248 -27.34 16.12 -6.87
CA SER A 248 -28.50 16.96 -7.21
C SER A 248 -29.46 16.24 -8.17
N PHE A 249 -28.95 15.50 -9.17
CA PHE A 249 -29.80 14.69 -10.05
C PHE A 249 -30.37 13.45 -9.38
N LYS A 250 -29.61 12.83 -8.47
CA LYS A 250 -30.05 11.61 -7.76
C LYS A 250 -31.23 11.86 -6.82
N TYR A 251 -31.24 13.01 -6.18
CA TYR A 251 -32.20 13.32 -5.11
C TYR A 251 -33.17 14.45 -5.43
N GLY A 252 -32.91 15.26 -6.47
CA GLY A 252 -33.68 16.43 -6.84
C GLY A 252 -34.64 16.23 -8.01
N VAL A 253 -34.78 15.01 -8.55
CA VAL A 253 -35.70 14.71 -9.69
C VAL A 253 -37.02 14.19 -9.17
N SER A 254 -38.13 14.76 -9.65
CA SER A 254 -39.49 14.33 -9.34
C SER A 254 -40.23 13.80 -10.59
N SER A 255 -41.16 12.88 -10.39
CA SER A 255 -42.06 12.38 -11.44
C SER A 255 -43.30 13.21 -11.62
N ASP A 256 -43.75 13.92 -10.58
CA ASP A 256 -45.08 14.52 -10.45
C ASP A 256 -45.08 15.94 -9.83
N THR A 257 -44.01 16.38 -9.23
CA THR A 257 -43.88 17.71 -8.60
C THR A 257 -42.92 18.57 -9.38
N ASP A 258 -43.26 19.82 -9.62
CA ASP A 258 -42.38 20.78 -10.29
C ASP A 258 -41.18 21.11 -9.40
N CYS A 259 -39.98 20.89 -9.90
CA CYS A 259 -38.75 21.08 -9.20
C CYS A 259 -37.66 21.66 -10.12
N THR A 260 -36.70 22.34 -9.49
CA THR A 260 -35.56 22.92 -10.20
C THR A 260 -34.28 22.44 -9.58
N ILE A 261 -33.37 21.98 -10.42
CA ILE A 261 -31.96 21.73 -10.05
C ILE A 261 -31.17 22.95 -10.52
N PHE A 262 -30.53 23.64 -9.58
CA PHE A 262 -29.70 24.80 -9.86
C PHE A 262 -28.24 24.42 -9.67
N ILE A 263 -27.40 24.78 -10.64
CA ILE A 263 -25.95 24.55 -10.63
C ILE A 263 -25.27 25.82 -11.12
N ARG A 264 -24.36 26.36 -10.30
CA ARG A 264 -23.59 27.56 -10.66
C ARG A 264 -22.11 27.33 -10.42
N ILE A 265 -21.28 27.75 -11.38
CA ILE A 265 -19.81 27.70 -11.31
C ILE A 265 -19.27 29.08 -11.64
N ILE A 266 -18.59 29.70 -10.71
CA ILE A 266 -17.93 31.00 -10.89
C ILE A 266 -16.44 30.84 -10.62
N VAL A 267 -15.61 31.28 -11.54
CA VAL A 267 -14.16 31.42 -11.35
C VAL A 267 -13.82 32.88 -11.53
N LYS A 268 -13.34 33.50 -10.46
CA LYS A 268 -13.00 34.93 -10.48
C LYS A 268 -11.83 35.20 -9.54
N GLU A 269 -10.84 35.95 -10.03
CA GLU A 269 -9.67 36.37 -9.25
C GLU A 269 -8.93 35.21 -8.54
N GLY A 270 -8.87 34.04 -9.18
CA GLY A 270 -8.22 32.85 -8.60
C GLY A 270 -9.05 32.13 -7.52
N GLN A 271 -10.33 32.46 -7.40
CA GLN A 271 -11.28 31.74 -6.54
C GLN A 271 -12.28 30.97 -7.40
N LEU A 272 -12.58 29.75 -6.98
CA LEU A 272 -13.67 28.94 -7.51
C LEU A 272 -14.82 28.94 -6.53
N ILE A 273 -15.98 29.42 -6.95
CA ILE A 273 -17.25 29.31 -6.21
C ILE A 273 -18.14 28.35 -6.99
N PHE A 274 -18.60 27.31 -6.31
CA PHE A 274 -19.49 26.31 -6.85
C PHE A 274 -20.72 26.15 -5.94
N GLU A 275 -21.89 26.23 -6.53
CA GLU A 275 -23.15 26.14 -5.82
C GLU A 275 -24.06 25.13 -6.49
N THR A 276 -24.73 24.31 -5.69
CA THR A 276 -25.87 23.51 -6.16
C THR A 276 -27.05 23.65 -5.21
N GLU A 277 -28.24 23.68 -5.77
CA GLU A 277 -29.48 23.65 -5.02
C GLU A 277 -30.48 22.71 -5.71
N ASN A 278 -31.09 21.82 -4.95
CA ASN A 278 -32.14 20.93 -5.42
C ASN A 278 -33.18 20.69 -4.32
N MET A 279 -34.42 20.48 -4.71
CA MET A 279 -35.49 20.05 -3.82
C MET A 279 -35.24 18.61 -3.34
N ILE A 280 -35.52 18.30 -2.08
CA ILE A 280 -35.34 16.96 -1.50
C ILE A 280 -36.60 16.15 -1.82
N MET A 281 -36.49 15.21 -2.78
CA MET A 281 -37.63 14.37 -3.24
C MET A 281 -37.67 12.99 -2.61
N LYS A 282 -36.55 12.52 -2.05
CA LYS A 282 -36.45 11.22 -1.40
C LYS A 282 -35.95 11.38 0.02
N GLU A 283 -36.83 11.11 0.97
CA GLU A 283 -36.42 10.92 2.37
C GLU A 283 -35.72 9.56 2.49
N ASN A 284 -34.39 9.55 2.47
CA ASN A 284 -33.61 8.36 2.75
C ASN A 284 -33.21 8.38 4.23
N HIS A 285 -33.84 7.53 5.03
CA HIS A 285 -33.52 7.31 6.43
C HIS A 285 -32.12 6.68 6.69
N GLN A 286 -31.41 6.31 5.65
CA GLN A 286 -29.98 5.93 5.73
C GLN A 286 -29.20 6.99 4.94
N ASN A 287 -28.38 7.79 5.63
CA ASN A 287 -27.56 8.88 5.10
C ASN A 287 -26.52 8.41 4.04
N PRO A 288 -26.87 8.06 2.81
CA PRO A 288 -25.89 7.74 1.75
C PRO A 288 -25.25 9.01 1.17
N HIS A 289 -25.80 10.22 1.52
CA HIS A 289 -25.19 11.51 1.19
C HIS A 289 -23.80 11.70 1.81
N ALA A 290 -23.60 11.15 3.01
CA ALA A 290 -22.40 11.35 3.78
C ALA A 290 -21.14 10.82 3.06
N ILE A 291 -21.19 9.63 2.43
CA ILE A 291 -19.98 8.95 1.92
C ILE A 291 -19.33 9.71 0.75
N GLY A 292 -20.12 10.16 -0.22
CA GLY A 292 -19.59 10.89 -1.40
C GLY A 292 -19.05 12.25 -1.04
N ILE A 293 -19.80 13.01 -0.23
CA ILE A 293 -19.42 14.34 0.23
C ILE A 293 -18.24 14.29 1.20
N ASP A 294 -18.20 13.30 2.11
CA ASP A 294 -17.09 13.10 3.02
C ASP A 294 -15.79 12.73 2.31
N ASN A 295 -15.87 11.89 1.28
CA ASN A 295 -14.72 11.57 0.44
C ASN A 295 -14.22 12.81 -0.32
N CYS A 296 -15.14 13.62 -0.85
CA CYS A 296 -14.80 14.88 -1.50
C CYS A 296 -14.15 15.87 -0.50
N ARG A 297 -14.68 15.98 0.71
CA ARG A 297 -14.11 16.81 1.79
C ARG A 297 -12.69 16.38 2.15
N LYS A 298 -12.46 15.08 2.38
CA LYS A 298 -11.12 14.54 2.66
C LYS A 298 -10.15 14.82 1.53
N ARG A 299 -10.59 14.70 0.29
CA ARG A 299 -9.77 15.01 -0.88
C ARG A 299 -9.43 16.50 -0.94
N LEU A 300 -10.38 17.38 -0.65
CA LEU A 300 -10.15 18.83 -0.56
C LEU A 300 -9.20 19.21 0.58
N GLU A 301 -9.30 18.57 1.74
CA GLU A 301 -8.38 18.76 2.87
C GLU A 301 -6.93 18.42 2.50
N LEU A 302 -6.72 17.37 1.72
CA LEU A 302 -5.39 16.97 1.24
C LEU A 302 -4.82 17.94 0.19
N LEU A 303 -5.67 18.40 -0.75
CA LEU A 303 -5.23 19.19 -1.90
C LEU A 303 -5.21 20.70 -1.64
N TYR A 304 -6.12 21.20 -0.78
CA TYR A 304 -6.30 22.61 -0.45
C TYR A 304 -6.33 22.86 1.06
N PRO A 305 -5.30 22.49 1.81
CA PRO A 305 -5.30 22.65 3.28
C PRO A 305 -5.52 24.12 3.66
N ASN A 306 -6.57 24.39 4.43
CA ASN A 306 -6.99 25.73 4.89
C ASN A 306 -7.32 26.74 3.76
N ARG A 307 -7.56 26.26 2.52
CA ARG A 307 -7.87 27.11 1.37
C ARG A 307 -9.22 26.79 0.72
N PHE A 308 -10.11 26.09 1.42
CA PHE A 308 -11.46 25.82 0.94
C PHE A 308 -12.49 25.92 2.05
N VAL A 309 -13.71 26.20 1.65
CA VAL A 309 -14.90 26.15 2.50
C VAL A 309 -15.94 25.29 1.79
N LEU A 310 -16.38 24.22 2.44
CA LEU A 310 -17.45 23.34 1.94
C LEU A 310 -18.59 23.31 2.95
N LEU A 311 -19.73 23.88 2.58
CA LEU A 311 -20.95 23.90 3.37
C LEU A 311 -22.04 23.11 2.65
N THR A 312 -22.73 22.26 3.38
CA THR A 312 -23.95 21.59 2.92
C THR A 312 -25.06 21.84 3.93
N LYS A 313 -26.25 22.21 3.46
CA LYS A 313 -27.37 22.57 4.32
C LYS A 313 -28.68 22.04 3.74
N GLU A 314 -29.51 21.51 4.62
CA GLU A 314 -30.91 21.22 4.32
C GLU A 314 -31.76 22.35 4.91
N GLU A 315 -32.49 23.06 4.07
CA GLU A 315 -33.28 24.20 4.48
C GLU A 315 -34.55 24.31 3.62
N ASN A 316 -35.73 24.44 4.25
CA ASN A 316 -37.02 24.61 3.59
C ASN A 316 -37.35 23.55 2.53
N GLY A 317 -36.88 22.29 2.73
CA GLY A 317 -37.07 21.20 1.77
C GLY A 317 -36.09 21.21 0.61
N TYR A 318 -35.06 22.05 0.64
CA TYR A 318 -33.97 22.09 -0.34
C TYR A 318 -32.66 21.66 0.27
N PHE A 319 -31.88 20.92 -0.54
CA PHE A 319 -30.49 20.63 -0.25
C PHE A 319 -29.62 21.61 -1.02
N LYS A 320 -28.75 22.32 -0.28
CA LYS A 320 -27.85 23.33 -0.83
C LYS A 320 -26.40 22.94 -0.56
N THR A 321 -25.57 23.08 -1.57
CA THR A 321 -24.11 22.92 -1.44
C THR A 321 -23.45 24.23 -1.84
N TYR A 322 -22.50 24.67 -1.03
CA TYR A 322 -21.61 25.79 -1.31
C TYR A 322 -20.19 25.34 -1.14
N LEU A 323 -19.37 25.46 -2.19
CA LEU A 323 -17.96 25.18 -2.18
C LEU A 323 -17.20 26.41 -2.67
N ASN A 324 -16.27 26.90 -1.87
CA ASN A 324 -15.34 27.95 -2.25
C ASN A 324 -13.91 27.41 -2.12
N ILE A 325 -13.09 27.54 -3.17
CA ILE A 325 -11.68 27.12 -3.18
C ILE A 325 -10.81 28.30 -3.61
N GLN A 326 -9.78 28.60 -2.81
CA GLN A 326 -8.69 29.46 -3.23
C GLN A 326 -7.70 28.68 -4.08
N LEU A 327 -7.68 28.97 -5.39
CA LEU A 327 -6.87 28.25 -6.38
C LEU A 327 -5.44 28.82 -6.50
N ARG A 328 -5.27 30.07 -6.10
CA ARG A 328 -3.97 30.79 -6.07
C ARG A 328 -3.65 31.34 -4.69
#